data_5eddb2162487f34f5d15504614c47602
#
_entry.id   5eddb2162487f34f5d15504614c47602
#
_cell.length_a   1.000
_cell.length_b   1.000
_cell.length_c   1.000
_cell.angle_alpha   90.00
_cell.angle_beta   90.00
_cell.angle_gamma   90.00
#
_symmetry.space_group_name_H-M   'P 1'
#
loop_
_entity.id
_entity.type
_entity.pdbx_description
1 polymer ?
#
loop_
_entity_poly.entity_id
_entity_poly.type
_entity_poly.pdbx_seq_one_letter_code
_entity_poly.pdbx_strand_id
1 'polypeptide(L)'
;MRLIDWNIQWGRDADGIVDLSRTVSAIQRLGDFDVLCLQEVTRGFGALPGGPGPDQFAELAARLPGYTIIEAIGADLPAIEPGAPRRQFGNAIATRLPAGRVLRQLLPWPADAGAPSMPRVALDVEVQAPFGLLRVVTTHLEYYSARQRLAQVGALRDRHREACAHAACPAPAETAEGPFSATGQPRDAIVCGDFNSAFDSDAYRRFLAPIADAPRFVDAWVARHPGRTPPPTAGVHDTVQWSEGPLACDFVFVTDTLLPRVIRCEIDGDVRASDHQPVLLELA
;
A
#
# COMPACT_ATOMS: atom_id res chain seq x y z
N MET A 1 8.50 14.58 -6.28
CA MET A 1 8.47 13.29 -5.53
C MET A 1 7.89 12.22 -6.42
N ARG A 2 8.52 11.04 -6.48
CA ARG A 2 8.01 9.89 -7.25
C ARG A 2 7.70 8.73 -6.30
N LEU A 3 6.51 8.15 -6.44
CA LEU A 3 6.04 7.00 -5.68
C LEU A 3 5.69 5.88 -6.64
N ILE A 4 6.06 4.64 -6.27
CA ILE A 4 5.62 3.41 -6.91
C ILE A 4 4.79 2.64 -5.90
N ASP A 5 3.62 2.16 -6.31
CA ASP A 5 2.78 1.24 -5.56
C ASP A 5 2.65 -0.09 -6.33
N TRP A 6 2.86 -1.21 -5.64
CA TRP A 6 2.85 -2.50 -6.31
C TRP A 6 2.60 -3.67 -5.36
N ASN A 7 1.59 -4.48 -5.63
CA ASN A 7 1.45 -5.81 -5.06
C ASN A 7 2.43 -6.74 -5.78
N ILE A 8 3.42 -7.28 -5.05
CA ILE A 8 4.51 -8.08 -5.63
C ILE A 8 4.27 -9.59 -5.55
N GLN A 9 3.13 -10.04 -5.02
CA GLN A 9 2.82 -11.46 -4.84
C GLN A 9 4.02 -12.27 -4.32
N TRP A 10 4.61 -11.84 -3.19
CA TRP A 10 5.85 -12.40 -2.61
C TRP A 10 6.98 -12.64 -3.63
N GLY A 11 7.10 -11.79 -4.65
CA GLY A 11 8.10 -11.90 -5.71
C GLY A 11 7.81 -12.99 -6.75
N ARG A 12 6.59 -13.52 -6.79
CA ARG A 12 6.12 -14.52 -7.75
C ARG A 12 5.67 -13.82 -9.03
N ASP A 13 6.24 -14.25 -10.16
CA ASP A 13 5.87 -13.70 -11.47
C ASP A 13 4.65 -14.40 -12.11
N ALA A 14 4.26 -13.91 -13.28
CA ALA A 14 3.16 -14.45 -14.07
C ALA A 14 3.37 -15.91 -14.52
N ASP A 15 4.62 -16.41 -14.52
CA ASP A 15 4.97 -17.79 -14.86
C ASP A 15 5.08 -18.68 -13.60
N GLY A 16 4.81 -18.13 -12.40
CA GLY A 16 4.78 -18.84 -11.12
C GLY A 16 6.14 -18.97 -10.42
N ILE A 17 7.18 -18.33 -10.92
CA ILE A 17 8.53 -18.40 -10.38
C ILE A 17 8.71 -17.26 -9.34
N VAL A 18 9.23 -17.59 -8.16
CA VAL A 18 9.54 -16.60 -7.12
C VAL A 18 11.00 -16.15 -7.26
N ASP A 19 11.21 -14.84 -7.47
CA ASP A 19 12.52 -14.23 -7.53
C ASP A 19 12.44 -12.73 -7.17
N LEU A 20 12.77 -12.40 -5.92
CA LEU A 20 12.74 -11.02 -5.45
C LEU A 20 13.79 -10.12 -6.12
N SER A 21 14.90 -10.69 -6.64
CA SER A 21 15.88 -9.91 -7.40
C SER A 21 15.31 -9.43 -8.74
N ARG A 22 14.49 -10.24 -9.39
CA ARG A 22 13.77 -9.86 -10.60
C ARG A 22 12.73 -8.77 -10.29
N THR A 23 11.99 -8.90 -9.17
CA THR A 23 11.04 -7.88 -8.71
C THR A 23 11.75 -6.54 -8.50
N VAL A 24 12.88 -6.53 -7.76
CA VAL A 24 13.67 -5.31 -7.54
C VAL A 24 14.21 -4.74 -8.86
N SER A 25 14.69 -5.59 -9.77
CA SER A 25 15.13 -5.16 -11.10
C SER A 25 13.99 -4.55 -11.93
N ALA A 26 12.76 -5.05 -11.80
CA ALA A 26 11.59 -4.46 -12.43
C ALA A 26 11.30 -3.08 -11.85
N ILE A 27 11.32 -2.92 -10.52
CA ILE A 27 11.15 -1.62 -9.84
C ILE A 27 12.20 -0.61 -10.34
N GLN A 28 13.47 -1.00 -10.41
CA GLN A 28 14.55 -0.12 -10.88
C GLN A 28 14.38 0.32 -12.34
N ARG A 29 13.81 -0.53 -13.20
CA ARG A 29 13.49 -0.17 -14.60
C ARG A 29 12.38 0.87 -14.73
N LEU A 30 11.48 0.98 -13.75
CA LEU A 30 10.46 2.02 -13.72
C LEU A 30 11.07 3.42 -13.50
N GLY A 31 12.36 3.47 -13.19
CA GLY A 31 13.14 4.68 -12.99
C GLY A 31 13.37 5.01 -11.52
N ASP A 32 13.96 6.18 -11.29
CA ASP A 32 14.26 6.66 -9.94
C ASP A 32 12.97 6.96 -9.15
N PHE A 33 12.94 6.64 -7.85
CA PHE A 33 11.77 6.83 -7.00
C PHE A 33 12.19 7.28 -5.60
N ASP A 34 11.27 7.93 -4.89
CA ASP A 34 11.48 8.41 -3.52
C ASP A 34 10.82 7.48 -2.50
N VAL A 35 9.65 6.93 -2.86
CA VAL A 35 8.85 6.04 -2.02
C VAL A 35 8.37 4.86 -2.85
N LEU A 36 8.45 3.67 -2.26
CA LEU A 36 7.94 2.42 -2.83
C LEU A 36 7.01 1.77 -1.80
N CYS A 37 5.77 1.54 -2.20
CA CYS A 37 4.75 0.87 -1.41
C CYS A 37 4.57 -0.54 -1.96
N LEU A 38 4.73 -1.55 -1.12
CA LEU A 38 4.64 -2.96 -1.51
C LEU A 38 3.60 -3.69 -0.68
N GLN A 39 2.83 -4.55 -1.33
CA GLN A 39 1.92 -5.49 -0.69
C GLN A 39 2.40 -6.91 -0.95
N GLU A 40 1.91 -7.85 -0.12
CA GLU A 40 2.26 -9.27 -0.17
C GLU A 40 3.74 -9.57 0.07
N VAL A 41 4.36 -8.84 1.00
CA VAL A 41 5.71 -9.13 1.46
C VAL A 41 5.66 -10.14 2.61
N THR A 42 6.54 -11.16 2.59
CA THR A 42 6.45 -12.30 3.51
C THR A 42 7.73 -12.56 4.30
N ARG A 43 7.54 -13.19 5.45
CA ARG A 43 8.59 -13.81 6.27
C ARG A 43 8.09 -15.16 6.75
N GLY A 44 8.92 -16.22 6.64
CA GLY A 44 8.61 -17.56 7.15
C GLY A 44 7.52 -18.34 6.40
N PHE A 45 7.03 -17.86 5.28
CA PHE A 45 5.98 -18.49 4.47
C PHE A 45 6.53 -19.36 3.31
N GLY A 46 7.57 -20.14 3.53
CA GLY A 46 8.17 -20.99 2.49
C GLY A 46 7.21 -21.99 1.83
N ALA A 47 6.02 -22.23 2.39
CA ALA A 47 4.99 -23.10 1.80
C ALA A 47 4.08 -22.38 0.79
N LEU A 48 4.21 -21.08 0.60
CA LEU A 48 3.50 -20.39 -0.48
C LEU A 48 3.97 -20.87 -1.86
N PRO A 49 3.12 -20.82 -2.90
CA PRO A 49 3.49 -21.22 -4.25
C PRO A 49 4.80 -20.55 -4.70
N GLY A 50 5.73 -21.36 -5.22
CA GLY A 50 7.05 -20.92 -5.64
C GLY A 50 8.10 -20.82 -4.52
N GLY A 51 7.74 -21.03 -3.25
CA GLY A 51 8.68 -21.11 -2.13
C GLY A 51 9.43 -19.80 -1.86
N PRO A 52 8.77 -18.71 -1.41
CA PRO A 52 9.46 -17.46 -1.11
C PRO A 52 10.56 -17.64 -0.07
N GLY A 53 11.60 -16.79 -0.15
CA GLY A 53 12.71 -16.77 0.79
C GLY A 53 12.30 -16.59 2.25
N PRO A 54 13.21 -16.83 3.20
CA PRO A 54 12.87 -16.86 4.63
C PRO A 54 12.45 -15.51 5.18
N ASP A 55 12.95 -14.40 4.66
CA ASP A 55 12.65 -13.04 5.12
C ASP A 55 12.81 -12.02 3.98
N GLN A 56 11.70 -11.71 3.31
CA GLN A 56 11.69 -10.76 2.20
C GLN A 56 11.86 -9.31 2.65
N PHE A 57 11.47 -8.95 3.88
CA PHE A 57 11.71 -7.59 4.40
C PHE A 57 13.21 -7.32 4.53
N ALA A 58 13.96 -8.28 5.11
CA ALA A 58 15.42 -8.18 5.20
C ALA A 58 16.07 -8.21 3.82
N GLU A 59 15.57 -9.03 2.89
CA GLU A 59 16.09 -9.11 1.53
C GLU A 59 15.86 -7.80 0.75
N LEU A 60 14.69 -7.17 0.87
CA LEU A 60 14.41 -5.85 0.29
C LEU A 60 15.35 -4.79 0.85
N ALA A 61 15.61 -4.78 2.17
CA ALA A 61 16.54 -3.85 2.78
C ALA A 61 17.96 -4.00 2.23
N ALA A 62 18.41 -5.23 2.01
CA ALA A 62 19.72 -5.51 1.44
C ALA A 62 19.83 -5.09 -0.05
N ARG A 63 18.74 -5.17 -0.81
CA ARG A 63 18.69 -4.88 -2.25
C ARG A 63 18.37 -3.42 -2.60
N LEU A 64 17.89 -2.64 -1.63
CA LEU A 64 17.53 -1.23 -1.79
C LEU A 64 18.41 -0.35 -0.87
N PRO A 65 19.75 -0.30 -1.10
CA PRO A 65 20.63 0.52 -0.30
C PRO A 65 20.24 2.00 -0.42
N GLY A 66 20.26 2.72 0.70
CA GLY A 66 19.83 4.12 0.77
C GLY A 66 18.33 4.34 1.02
N TYR A 67 17.55 3.26 1.09
CA TYR A 67 16.15 3.30 1.50
C TYR A 67 15.97 2.73 2.92
N THR A 68 15.10 3.36 3.69
CA THR A 68 14.60 2.80 4.95
C THR A 68 13.40 1.91 4.64
N ILE A 69 13.46 0.64 5.03
CA ILE A 69 12.33 -0.30 4.89
C ILE A 69 11.52 -0.27 6.18
N ILE A 70 10.23 0.03 6.05
CA ILE A 70 9.26 0.07 7.15
C ILE A 70 8.22 -0.99 6.85
N GLU A 71 8.09 -1.96 7.75
CA GLU A 71 7.17 -3.10 7.60
C GLU A 71 5.89 -2.94 8.43
N ALA A 72 4.80 -3.55 7.96
CA ALA A 72 3.57 -3.75 8.72
C ALA A 72 3.01 -5.14 8.45
N ILE A 73 2.78 -5.90 9.51
CA ILE A 73 2.33 -7.29 9.45
C ILE A 73 0.83 -7.33 9.69
N GLY A 74 0.09 -7.86 8.73
CA GLY A 74 -1.34 -8.14 8.84
C GLY A 74 -1.58 -9.52 9.45
N ALA A 75 -1.09 -10.57 8.81
CA ALA A 75 -1.19 -11.93 9.32
C ALA A 75 0.12 -12.36 9.97
N ASP A 76 0.07 -12.80 11.22
CA ASP A 76 1.21 -13.28 12.01
C ASP A 76 0.86 -14.62 12.65
N LEU A 77 1.35 -15.71 12.08
CA LEU A 77 1.01 -17.08 12.43
C LEU A 77 2.19 -17.80 13.11
N PRO A 78 1.92 -18.84 13.92
CA PRO A 78 2.98 -19.68 14.48
C PRO A 78 3.89 -20.27 13.41
N ALA A 79 5.15 -20.49 13.75
CA ALA A 79 6.06 -21.31 12.96
C ALA A 79 5.48 -22.73 12.77
N ILE A 80 5.78 -23.39 11.65
CA ILE A 80 5.40 -24.80 11.41
C ILE A 80 6.28 -25.72 12.23
N GLU A 81 7.60 -25.47 12.23
CA GLU A 81 8.61 -26.27 12.92
C GLU A 81 9.13 -25.55 14.18
N PRO A 82 9.45 -26.29 15.26
CA PRO A 82 10.09 -25.69 16.42
C PRO A 82 11.39 -24.99 16.06
N GLY A 83 11.54 -23.74 16.52
CA GLY A 83 12.72 -22.91 16.25
C GLY A 83 12.75 -22.21 14.90
N ALA A 84 11.80 -22.48 14.01
CA ALA A 84 11.63 -21.72 12.77
C ALA A 84 11.01 -20.33 13.04
N PRO A 85 11.20 -19.35 12.15
CA PRO A 85 10.58 -18.03 12.27
C PRO A 85 9.05 -18.12 12.20
N ARG A 86 8.35 -17.17 12.84
CA ARG A 86 6.91 -16.99 12.66
C ARG A 86 6.59 -16.70 11.19
N ARG A 87 5.40 -17.06 10.75
CA ARG A 87 4.93 -16.83 9.38
C ARG A 87 4.20 -15.49 9.35
N GLN A 88 4.81 -14.52 8.67
CA GLN A 88 4.32 -13.14 8.62
C GLN A 88 4.06 -12.71 7.18
N PHE A 89 2.90 -12.09 6.97
CA PHE A 89 2.44 -11.59 5.67
C PHE A 89 1.92 -10.16 5.86
N GLY A 90 2.40 -9.23 5.01
CA GLY A 90 2.04 -7.83 5.20
C GLY A 90 2.50 -6.93 4.08
N ASN A 91 2.67 -5.65 4.44
CA ASN A 91 3.03 -4.57 3.54
C ASN A 91 4.36 -3.94 3.95
N ALA A 92 5.02 -3.28 3.01
CA ALA A 92 6.23 -2.50 3.27
C ALA A 92 6.17 -1.14 2.57
N ILE A 93 6.78 -0.13 3.20
CA ILE A 93 7.16 1.11 2.55
C ILE A 93 8.68 1.21 2.58
N ALA A 94 9.30 1.35 1.41
CA ALA A 94 10.70 1.73 1.28
C ALA A 94 10.76 3.23 0.94
N THR A 95 11.51 4.02 1.71
CA THR A 95 11.66 5.46 1.46
C THR A 95 13.09 5.92 1.61
N ARG A 96 13.55 6.78 0.70
CA ARG A 96 14.80 7.53 0.84
C ARG A 96 14.57 8.94 1.42
N LEU A 97 13.29 9.36 1.53
CA LEU A 97 12.95 10.61 2.19
C LEU A 97 12.98 10.41 3.71
N PRO A 98 13.28 11.47 4.49
CA PRO A 98 13.17 11.39 5.94
C PRO A 98 11.78 10.93 6.37
N ALA A 99 11.71 9.84 7.13
CA ALA A 99 10.49 9.30 7.69
C ALA A 99 10.27 9.86 9.11
N GLY A 100 9.05 10.32 9.37
CA GLY A 100 8.59 10.74 10.70
C GLY A 100 7.87 9.62 11.42
N ARG A 101 6.66 9.92 11.94
CA ARG A 101 5.83 8.95 12.67
C ARG A 101 5.41 7.79 11.77
N VAL A 102 5.45 6.60 12.34
CA VAL A 102 4.98 5.36 11.71
C VAL A 102 3.82 4.80 12.53
N LEU A 103 2.68 4.59 11.88
CA LEU A 103 1.52 3.94 12.48
C LEU A 103 1.18 2.68 11.69
N ARG A 104 0.89 1.62 12.45
CA ARG A 104 0.47 0.32 11.92
C ARG A 104 -0.93 0.04 12.44
N GLN A 105 -1.91 0.13 11.57
CA GLN A 105 -3.31 -0.06 11.94
C GLN A 105 -3.77 -1.43 11.46
N LEU A 106 -4.02 -2.37 12.38
CA LEU A 106 -4.79 -3.57 12.04
C LEU A 106 -6.19 -3.12 11.63
N LEU A 107 -6.60 -3.54 10.44
CA LEU A 107 -7.89 -3.18 9.88
C LEU A 107 -9.00 -4.08 10.45
N PRO A 108 -10.25 -3.61 10.48
CA PRO A 108 -11.37 -4.41 10.96
C PRO A 108 -11.48 -5.74 10.22
N TRP A 109 -11.72 -6.79 11.01
CA TRP A 109 -11.87 -8.16 10.53
C TRP A 109 -13.14 -8.82 11.10
N PRO A 110 -14.35 -8.28 10.79
CA PRO A 110 -15.59 -8.84 11.27
C PRO A 110 -15.80 -10.25 10.71
N ALA A 111 -16.25 -11.16 11.57
CA ALA A 111 -16.51 -12.54 11.15
C ALA A 111 -17.48 -12.59 9.96
N ASP A 112 -17.10 -13.35 8.93
CA ASP A 112 -17.90 -13.57 7.73
C ASP A 112 -17.89 -15.07 7.40
N ALA A 113 -19.00 -15.73 7.65
CA ALA A 113 -19.11 -17.18 7.54
C ALA A 113 -18.96 -17.62 6.07
N GLY A 114 -18.03 -18.54 5.83
CA GLY A 114 -17.79 -19.11 4.50
C GLY A 114 -16.81 -18.31 3.62
N ALA A 115 -16.32 -17.16 4.09
CA ALA A 115 -15.26 -16.43 3.40
C ALA A 115 -13.88 -16.78 4.01
N PRO A 116 -12.95 -17.40 3.28
CA PRO A 116 -11.58 -17.48 3.73
C PRO A 116 -11.02 -16.06 3.83
N SER A 117 -10.38 -15.74 4.95
CA SER A 117 -9.88 -14.39 5.17
C SER A 117 -8.73 -14.35 6.17
N MET A 118 -7.97 -13.27 6.16
CA MET A 118 -6.88 -13.04 7.10
C MET A 118 -6.91 -11.59 7.61
N PRO A 119 -6.31 -11.30 8.78
CA PRO A 119 -6.13 -9.93 9.23
C PRO A 119 -5.36 -9.10 8.21
N ARG A 120 -5.82 -7.87 7.97
CA ARG A 120 -5.20 -6.89 7.08
C ARG A 120 -4.65 -5.71 7.87
N VAL A 121 -3.69 -5.00 7.30
CA VAL A 121 -3.02 -3.87 7.95
C VAL A 121 -2.88 -2.70 6.99
N ALA A 122 -3.02 -1.48 7.52
CA ALA A 122 -2.57 -0.27 6.85
C ALA A 122 -1.26 0.20 7.51
N LEU A 123 -0.28 0.56 6.69
CA LEU A 123 0.97 1.18 7.10
C LEU A 123 0.92 2.66 6.72
N ASP A 124 0.88 3.53 7.73
CA ASP A 124 0.80 5.00 7.60
C ASP A 124 2.13 5.59 8.05
N VAL A 125 2.87 6.19 7.13
CA VAL A 125 4.20 6.77 7.36
C VAL A 125 4.19 8.24 6.98
N GLU A 126 4.59 9.10 7.91
CA GLU A 126 4.89 10.49 7.62
C GLU A 126 6.22 10.58 6.86
N VAL A 127 6.24 11.27 5.73
CA VAL A 127 7.45 11.51 4.94
C VAL A 127 7.65 12.99 4.67
N GLN A 128 8.90 13.45 4.76
CA GLN A 128 9.27 14.81 4.41
C GLN A 128 9.53 14.88 2.90
N ALA A 129 8.51 15.24 2.14
CA ALA A 129 8.65 15.51 0.71
C ALA A 129 9.31 16.89 0.46
N PRO A 130 9.83 17.15 -0.75
CA PRO A 130 10.41 18.45 -1.08
C PRO A 130 9.45 19.64 -0.91
N PHE A 131 8.15 19.38 -0.97
CA PHE A 131 7.09 20.39 -0.88
C PHE A 131 6.38 20.42 0.49
N GLY A 132 6.82 19.63 1.45
CA GLY A 132 6.26 19.58 2.81
C GLY A 132 6.04 18.17 3.35
N LEU A 133 5.58 18.11 4.58
CA LEU A 133 5.26 16.86 5.26
C LEU A 133 3.93 16.31 4.75
N LEU A 134 3.88 15.03 4.45
CA LEU A 134 2.66 14.31 4.06
C LEU A 134 2.66 12.89 4.62
N ARG A 135 1.50 12.25 4.63
CA ARG A 135 1.37 10.84 4.97
C ARG A 135 1.32 9.99 3.70
N VAL A 136 2.09 8.91 3.69
CA VAL A 136 1.96 7.84 2.71
C VAL A 136 1.39 6.63 3.42
N VAL A 137 0.26 6.15 2.94
CA VAL A 137 -0.46 5.01 3.52
C VAL A 137 -0.54 3.92 2.47
N THR A 138 0.00 2.74 2.77
CA THR A 138 -0.20 1.56 1.93
C THR A 138 -1.06 0.53 2.63
N THR A 139 -1.90 -0.16 1.86
CA THR A 139 -2.81 -1.19 2.36
C THR A 139 -3.00 -2.31 1.35
N HIS A 140 -3.47 -3.45 1.84
CA HIS A 140 -3.96 -4.56 1.03
C HIS A 140 -5.28 -5.03 1.66
N LEU A 141 -6.41 -4.72 1.01
CA LEU A 141 -7.74 -4.99 1.55
C LEU A 141 -8.16 -6.43 1.35
N GLU A 142 -9.24 -6.83 2.02
CA GLU A 142 -9.76 -8.20 1.96
C GLU A 142 -10.33 -8.56 0.58
N TYR A 143 -9.95 -9.73 0.08
CA TYR A 143 -10.32 -10.21 -1.25
C TYR A 143 -11.69 -10.88 -1.29
N TYR A 144 -11.96 -11.84 -0.38
CA TYR A 144 -13.16 -12.68 -0.45
C TYR A 144 -14.41 -12.05 0.16
N SER A 145 -14.26 -11.23 1.21
CA SER A 145 -15.37 -10.66 1.96
C SER A 145 -15.61 -9.19 1.66
N ALA A 146 -16.63 -8.87 0.90
CA ALA A 146 -17.07 -7.50 0.67
C ALA A 146 -17.44 -6.78 1.98
N ARG A 147 -17.98 -7.50 2.98
CA ARG A 147 -18.29 -6.99 4.31
C ARG A 147 -17.04 -6.49 5.03
N GLN A 148 -15.99 -7.30 5.03
CA GLN A 148 -14.71 -6.95 5.66
C GLN A 148 -14.05 -5.80 4.91
N ARG A 149 -14.02 -5.86 3.59
CA ARG A 149 -13.46 -4.80 2.73
C ARG A 149 -14.13 -3.44 2.95
N LEU A 150 -15.46 -3.40 3.05
CA LEU A 150 -16.18 -2.15 3.35
C LEU A 150 -15.90 -1.62 4.76
N ALA A 151 -15.73 -2.51 5.75
CA ALA A 151 -15.32 -2.11 7.09
C ALA A 151 -13.89 -1.54 7.10
N GLN A 152 -12.98 -2.15 6.35
CA GLN A 152 -11.60 -1.68 6.19
C GLN A 152 -11.51 -0.33 5.50
N VAL A 153 -12.28 -0.11 4.45
CA VAL A 153 -12.44 1.22 3.81
C VAL A 153 -12.94 2.26 4.83
N GLY A 154 -13.91 1.91 5.66
CA GLY A 154 -14.40 2.78 6.73
C GLY A 154 -13.27 3.17 7.69
N ALA A 155 -12.48 2.21 8.14
CA ALA A 155 -11.37 2.44 9.07
C ALA A 155 -10.25 3.33 8.48
N LEU A 156 -9.92 3.18 7.19
CA LEU A 156 -8.96 4.06 6.52
C LEU A 156 -9.46 5.52 6.49
N ARG A 157 -10.74 5.73 6.22
CA ARG A 157 -11.36 7.06 6.21
C ARG A 157 -11.40 7.68 7.61
N ASP A 158 -11.73 6.87 8.62
CA ASP A 158 -11.75 7.31 10.02
C ASP A 158 -10.34 7.69 10.48
N ARG A 159 -9.32 6.93 10.09
CA ARG A 159 -7.91 7.25 10.36
C ARG A 159 -7.49 8.57 9.71
N HIS A 160 -7.93 8.83 8.48
CA HIS A 160 -7.65 10.11 7.82
C HIS A 160 -8.30 11.28 8.55
N ARG A 161 -9.57 11.15 8.94
CA ARG A 161 -10.28 12.17 9.73
C ARG A 161 -9.58 12.43 11.07
N GLU A 162 -9.15 11.39 11.76
CA GLU A 162 -8.39 11.48 13.02
C GLU A 162 -7.07 12.25 12.82
N ALA A 163 -6.29 11.94 11.79
CA ALA A 163 -5.05 12.66 11.48
C ALA A 163 -5.32 14.15 11.22
N CYS A 164 -6.39 14.47 10.49
CA CYS A 164 -6.80 15.87 10.27
C CYS A 164 -7.22 16.58 11.56
N ALA A 165 -7.89 15.87 12.48
CA ALA A 165 -8.24 16.41 13.79
C ALA A 165 -6.99 16.68 14.64
N HIS A 166 -6.00 15.78 14.63
CA HIS A 166 -4.71 16.02 15.28
C HIS A 166 -3.96 17.22 14.69
N ALA A 167 -3.99 17.37 13.35
CA ALA A 167 -3.40 18.54 12.69
C ALA A 167 -4.05 19.87 13.12
N ALA A 168 -5.35 19.85 13.42
CA ALA A 168 -6.10 21.02 13.90
C ALA A 168 -5.89 21.31 15.40
N CYS A 169 -5.40 20.31 16.16
CA CYS A 169 -5.17 20.41 17.59
C CYS A 169 -3.68 20.10 17.90
N PRO A 170 -2.75 21.01 17.58
CA PRO A 170 -1.34 20.76 17.81
C PRO A 170 -1.08 20.58 19.32
N ALA A 171 -0.21 19.61 19.63
CA ALA A 171 0.19 19.36 21.02
C ALA A 171 0.93 20.58 21.61
N PRO A 172 0.90 20.77 22.96
CA PRO A 172 1.68 21.80 23.62
C PRO A 172 3.17 21.69 23.31
N ALA A 173 3.85 22.82 23.13
CA ALA A 173 5.26 22.89 22.72
C ALA A 173 6.27 22.31 23.74
N GLU A 174 5.83 21.87 24.91
CA GLU A 174 6.68 21.47 26.04
C GLU A 174 7.23 20.04 25.95
N THR A 175 6.84 19.27 24.93
CA THR A 175 7.26 17.87 24.78
C THR A 175 8.23 17.70 23.61
N ALA A 176 9.45 18.26 23.74
CA ALA A 176 10.45 18.22 22.65
C ALA A 176 11.08 16.82 22.46
N GLU A 177 11.05 15.95 23.46
CA GLU A 177 11.71 14.63 23.42
C GLU A 177 10.84 13.54 24.06
N GLY A 178 11.05 12.29 23.61
CA GLY A 178 10.39 11.11 24.16
C GLY A 178 9.09 10.72 23.46
N PRO A 179 8.34 9.75 24.00
CA PRO A 179 7.17 9.17 23.35
C PRO A 179 5.97 10.15 23.19
N PHE A 180 5.98 11.24 23.94
CA PHE A 180 4.98 12.32 23.85
C PHE A 180 5.40 13.47 22.93
N SER A 181 6.56 13.35 22.25
CA SER A 181 7.02 14.40 21.34
C SER A 181 5.95 14.70 20.30
N ALA A 182 5.64 15.98 20.16
CA ALA A 182 4.70 16.47 19.15
C ALA A 182 5.32 16.29 17.76
N THR A 183 4.91 15.29 17.03
CA THR A 183 5.13 15.27 15.58
C THR A 183 3.88 15.84 14.92
N GLY A 184 4.04 16.76 13.97
CA GLY A 184 2.91 17.24 13.17
C GLY A 184 2.20 16.06 12.52
N GLN A 185 0.87 16.09 12.47
CA GLN A 185 0.14 15.14 11.64
C GLN A 185 -0.32 15.90 10.40
N PRO A 186 0.28 15.62 9.22
CA PRO A 186 -0.12 16.33 8.01
C PRO A 186 -1.55 15.92 7.59
N ARG A 187 -2.30 16.90 7.09
CA ARG A 187 -3.63 16.66 6.52
C ARG A 187 -3.52 16.02 5.13
N ASP A 188 -2.43 16.35 4.42
CA ASP A 188 -2.17 15.80 3.10
C ASP A 188 -1.75 14.34 3.20
N ALA A 189 -2.36 13.52 2.35
CA ALA A 189 -2.09 12.10 2.32
C ALA A 189 -2.16 11.52 0.91
N ILE A 190 -1.32 10.50 0.69
CA ILE A 190 -1.44 9.53 -0.40
C ILE A 190 -1.87 8.22 0.25
N VAL A 191 -2.93 7.59 -0.28
CA VAL A 191 -3.34 6.23 0.12
C VAL A 191 -3.29 5.37 -1.12
N CYS A 192 -2.51 4.29 -1.08
CA CYS A 192 -2.32 3.41 -2.22
C CYS A 192 -2.33 1.93 -1.79
N GLY A 193 -2.43 1.05 -2.76
CA GLY A 193 -2.35 -0.39 -2.58
C GLY A 193 -3.40 -1.17 -3.33
N ASP A 194 -3.44 -2.46 -3.03
CA ASP A 194 -4.42 -3.39 -3.55
C ASP A 194 -5.72 -3.29 -2.73
N PHE A 195 -6.74 -2.70 -3.34
CA PHE A 195 -8.07 -2.55 -2.74
C PHE A 195 -8.94 -3.80 -2.92
N ASN A 196 -8.48 -4.79 -3.69
CA ASN A 196 -9.23 -6.01 -3.98
C ASN A 196 -10.69 -5.76 -4.39
N SER A 197 -10.91 -4.67 -5.09
CA SER A 197 -12.23 -4.24 -5.54
C SER A 197 -12.13 -3.51 -6.87
N ALA A 198 -13.08 -3.78 -7.75
CA ALA A 198 -13.11 -3.16 -9.07
C ALA A 198 -13.19 -1.63 -8.99
N PHE A 199 -12.66 -0.97 -10.02
CA PHE A 199 -12.95 0.42 -10.30
C PHE A 199 -14.47 0.66 -10.28
N ASP A 200 -14.89 1.76 -9.69
CA ASP A 200 -16.30 2.16 -9.51
C ASP A 200 -17.17 1.18 -8.71
N SER A 201 -16.58 0.28 -7.92
CA SER A 201 -17.28 -0.58 -6.95
C SER A 201 -17.78 0.23 -5.73
N ASP A 202 -18.61 -0.39 -4.89
CA ASP A 202 -19.07 0.23 -3.63
C ASP A 202 -17.91 0.61 -2.70
N ALA A 203 -16.88 -0.22 -2.61
CA ALA A 203 -15.69 0.06 -1.81
C ALA A 203 -14.92 1.27 -2.36
N TYR A 204 -14.71 1.32 -3.68
CA TYR A 204 -14.06 2.42 -4.37
C TYR A 204 -14.85 3.73 -4.16
N ARG A 205 -16.16 3.74 -4.47
CA ARG A 205 -17.03 4.93 -4.30
C ARG A 205 -17.09 5.39 -2.85
N ARG A 206 -17.18 4.44 -1.90
CA ARG A 206 -17.18 4.76 -0.48
C ARG A 206 -15.87 5.41 -0.05
N PHE A 207 -14.72 4.95 -0.55
CA PHE A 207 -13.43 5.54 -0.23
C PHE A 207 -13.36 7.01 -0.68
N LEU A 208 -13.85 7.33 -1.86
CA LEU A 208 -13.84 8.68 -2.46
C LEU A 208 -14.95 9.60 -1.96
N ALA A 209 -15.94 9.09 -1.23
CA ALA A 209 -17.03 9.92 -0.71
C ALA A 209 -16.48 11.03 0.22
N PRO A 210 -17.08 12.22 0.26
CA PRO A 210 -16.66 13.30 1.13
C PRO A 210 -16.45 12.86 2.59
N ILE A 211 -15.47 13.45 3.26
CA ILE A 211 -15.14 13.21 4.66
C ILE A 211 -15.36 14.54 5.39
N ALA A 212 -16.15 14.52 6.47
CA ALA A 212 -16.36 15.72 7.26
C ALA A 212 -15.03 16.19 7.88
N ASP A 213 -14.77 17.49 7.81
CA ASP A 213 -13.62 18.18 8.42
C ASP A 213 -12.23 17.72 7.93
N ALA A 214 -12.18 16.99 6.81
CA ALA A 214 -10.94 16.52 6.21
C ALA A 214 -10.96 16.70 4.68
N PRO A 215 -9.78 16.88 4.02
CA PRO A 215 -9.65 16.81 2.58
C PRO A 215 -10.19 15.46 2.07
N ARG A 216 -10.94 15.48 0.97
CA ARG A 216 -11.40 14.24 0.35
C ARG A 216 -10.29 13.58 -0.46
N PHE A 217 -10.40 12.28 -0.66
CA PHE A 217 -9.53 11.57 -1.59
C PHE A 217 -10.04 11.70 -3.02
N VAL A 218 -9.09 11.74 -3.95
CA VAL A 218 -9.31 11.74 -5.40
C VAL A 218 -8.40 10.67 -5.99
N ASP A 219 -8.90 9.89 -6.93
CA ASP A 219 -8.07 8.94 -7.69
C ASP A 219 -7.12 9.72 -8.60
N ALA A 220 -5.82 9.55 -8.39
CA ALA A 220 -4.78 10.27 -9.12
C ALA A 220 -4.75 9.89 -10.59
N TRP A 221 -5.00 8.61 -10.92
CA TRP A 221 -5.04 8.15 -12.30
C TRP A 221 -6.22 8.77 -13.07
N VAL A 222 -7.42 8.69 -12.49
CA VAL A 222 -8.64 9.27 -13.08
C VAL A 222 -8.51 10.77 -13.27
N ALA A 223 -7.92 11.47 -12.31
CA ALA A 223 -7.69 12.90 -12.39
C ALA A 223 -6.74 13.29 -13.54
N ARG A 224 -5.76 12.43 -13.85
CA ARG A 224 -4.81 12.65 -14.97
C ARG A 224 -5.34 12.19 -16.31
N HIS A 225 -6.36 11.33 -16.34
CA HIS A 225 -6.94 10.75 -17.54
C HIS A 225 -8.46 10.97 -17.58
N PRO A 226 -8.94 12.21 -17.64
CA PRO A 226 -10.36 12.53 -17.53
C PRO A 226 -11.16 11.82 -18.63
N GLY A 227 -12.26 11.20 -18.24
CA GLY A 227 -13.15 10.46 -19.15
C GLY A 227 -12.65 9.08 -19.58
N ARG A 228 -11.54 8.59 -18.99
CA ARG A 228 -11.02 7.24 -19.26
C ARG A 228 -11.25 6.33 -18.05
N THR A 229 -11.39 5.05 -18.32
CA THR A 229 -11.38 3.99 -17.28
C THR A 229 -9.95 3.52 -17.06
N PRO A 230 -9.52 3.32 -15.81
CA PRO A 230 -8.20 2.77 -15.50
C PRO A 230 -7.97 1.42 -16.21
N PRO A 231 -6.80 1.21 -16.81
CA PRO A 231 -6.44 -0.12 -17.30
C PRO A 231 -6.33 -1.11 -16.16
N PRO A 232 -6.42 -2.42 -16.45
CA PRO A 232 -6.25 -3.45 -15.43
C PRO A 232 -4.89 -3.34 -14.74
N THR A 233 -4.88 -3.59 -13.43
CA THR A 233 -3.69 -3.66 -12.60
C THR A 233 -3.42 -5.06 -12.07
N ALA A 234 -4.34 -6.01 -12.23
CA ALA A 234 -4.18 -7.40 -11.86
C ALA A 234 -4.66 -8.32 -12.98
N GLY A 235 -4.06 -9.51 -13.07
CA GLY A 235 -4.46 -10.56 -14.02
C GLY A 235 -4.10 -10.29 -15.48
N VAL A 236 -3.26 -9.27 -15.77
CA VAL A 236 -2.92 -8.91 -17.17
C VAL A 236 -2.13 -10.03 -17.87
N HIS A 237 -1.24 -10.69 -17.14
CA HIS A 237 -0.34 -11.72 -17.68
C HIS A 237 -0.56 -13.10 -17.07
N ASP A 238 -1.21 -13.22 -15.93
CA ASP A 238 -1.54 -14.48 -15.25
C ASP A 238 -3.01 -14.83 -15.44
N THR A 239 -3.35 -15.46 -16.55
CA THR A 239 -4.71 -15.89 -16.86
C THR A 239 -5.12 -17.17 -16.13
N VAL A 240 -4.21 -17.84 -15.45
CA VAL A 240 -4.49 -19.07 -14.69
C VAL A 240 -5.10 -18.72 -13.33
N GLN A 241 -4.48 -17.81 -12.58
CA GLN A 241 -5.05 -17.33 -11.32
C GLN A 241 -6.26 -16.42 -11.55
N TRP A 242 -6.25 -15.62 -12.61
CA TRP A 242 -7.27 -14.64 -12.94
C TRP A 242 -8.19 -15.13 -14.07
N SER A 243 -8.81 -16.29 -13.86
CA SER A 243 -9.70 -16.92 -14.87
C SER A 243 -10.92 -16.08 -15.25
N GLU A 244 -11.35 -15.16 -14.39
CA GLU A 244 -12.44 -14.21 -14.65
C GLU A 244 -12.01 -13.00 -15.50
N GLY A 245 -10.71 -12.90 -15.79
CA GLY A 245 -10.10 -11.81 -16.56
C GLY A 245 -9.46 -10.73 -15.71
N PRO A 246 -8.75 -9.81 -16.36
CA PRO A 246 -7.97 -8.77 -15.68
C PRO A 246 -8.87 -7.72 -15.02
N LEU A 247 -8.40 -7.14 -13.91
CA LEU A 247 -9.13 -6.21 -13.06
C LEU A 247 -8.28 -4.99 -12.69
N ALA A 248 -8.86 -3.79 -12.67
CA ALA A 248 -8.25 -2.62 -12.02
C ALA A 248 -8.65 -2.62 -10.55
N CYS A 249 -7.71 -2.95 -9.66
CA CYS A 249 -7.93 -3.05 -8.21
C CYS A 249 -6.82 -2.42 -7.36
N ASP A 250 -5.72 -2.01 -7.98
CA ASP A 250 -4.66 -1.24 -7.33
C ASP A 250 -4.86 0.24 -7.65
N PHE A 251 -4.92 1.07 -6.63
CA PHE A 251 -5.23 2.48 -6.77
C PHE A 251 -4.23 3.35 -6.01
N VAL A 252 -4.03 4.57 -6.54
CA VAL A 252 -3.32 5.64 -5.85
C VAL A 252 -4.28 6.81 -5.68
N PHE A 253 -4.70 7.04 -4.45
CA PHE A 253 -5.55 8.16 -4.07
C PHE A 253 -4.71 9.25 -3.41
N VAL A 254 -4.98 10.49 -3.76
CA VAL A 254 -4.37 11.67 -3.13
C VAL A 254 -5.46 12.54 -2.50
N THR A 255 -5.15 13.25 -1.43
CA THR A 255 -6.03 14.30 -0.95
C THR A 255 -6.21 15.37 -2.04
N ASP A 256 -7.39 15.97 -2.17
CA ASP A 256 -7.69 16.98 -3.18
C ASP A 256 -6.79 18.22 -3.07
N THR A 257 -6.24 18.49 -1.90
CA THR A 257 -5.20 19.50 -1.65
C THR A 257 -3.87 19.20 -2.36
N LEU A 258 -3.53 17.91 -2.56
CA LEU A 258 -2.34 17.49 -3.31
C LEU A 258 -2.57 17.42 -4.83
N LEU A 259 -3.84 17.40 -5.28
CA LEU A 259 -4.17 17.21 -6.68
C LEU A 259 -3.45 18.19 -7.63
N PRO A 260 -3.30 19.50 -7.30
CA PRO A 260 -2.56 20.43 -8.16
C PRO A 260 -1.08 20.07 -8.37
N ARG A 261 -0.49 19.23 -7.49
CA ARG A 261 0.89 18.75 -7.59
C ARG A 261 1.04 17.48 -8.41
N VAL A 262 -0.05 16.76 -8.69
CA VAL A 262 0.02 15.53 -9.47
C VAL A 262 0.39 15.85 -10.91
N ILE A 263 1.62 15.48 -11.30
CA ILE A 263 2.11 15.65 -12.68
C ILE A 263 1.73 14.44 -13.53
N ARG A 264 1.88 13.25 -12.95
CA ARG A 264 1.72 11.98 -13.65
C ARG A 264 1.16 10.92 -12.72
N CYS A 265 0.28 10.07 -13.25
CA CYS A 265 -0.13 8.82 -12.62
C CYS A 265 -0.35 7.79 -13.73
N GLU A 266 0.48 6.74 -13.77
CA GLU A 266 0.51 5.77 -14.85
C GLU A 266 0.56 4.34 -14.29
N ILE A 267 0.03 3.41 -15.07
CA ILE A 267 0.08 1.97 -14.81
C ILE A 267 0.98 1.35 -15.88
N ASP A 268 2.01 0.60 -15.47
CA ASP A 268 2.89 -0.11 -16.41
C ASP A 268 2.33 -1.51 -16.67
N GLY A 269 1.59 -1.65 -17.77
CA GLY A 269 0.95 -2.90 -18.19
C GLY A 269 1.91 -3.97 -18.73
N ASP A 270 3.19 -3.69 -18.92
CA ASP A 270 4.16 -4.61 -19.55
C ASP A 270 4.94 -5.44 -18.52
N VAL A 271 4.86 -5.10 -17.24
CA VAL A 271 5.57 -5.78 -16.17
C VAL A 271 4.98 -7.17 -15.92
N ARG A 272 5.84 -8.21 -15.94
CA ARG A 272 5.47 -9.61 -15.71
C ARG A 272 6.00 -10.18 -14.38
N ALA A 273 6.64 -9.36 -13.55
CA ALA A 273 7.30 -9.81 -12.33
C ALA A 273 6.36 -9.94 -11.11
N SER A 274 5.05 -9.80 -11.33
CA SER A 274 3.94 -10.10 -10.44
C SER A 274 2.70 -10.37 -11.29
N ASP A 275 1.65 -10.93 -10.71
CA ASP A 275 0.32 -10.97 -11.29
C ASP A 275 -0.39 -9.61 -11.24
N HIS A 276 0.19 -8.63 -10.52
CA HIS A 276 -0.23 -7.24 -10.51
C HIS A 276 0.72 -6.33 -11.29
N GLN A 277 0.21 -5.15 -11.68
CA GLN A 277 0.92 -4.12 -12.43
C GLN A 277 1.25 -2.93 -11.50
N PRO A 278 2.47 -2.39 -11.55
CA PRO A 278 2.84 -1.26 -10.73
C PRO A 278 2.12 0.02 -11.16
N VAL A 279 1.76 0.86 -10.19
CA VAL A 279 1.20 2.18 -10.37
C VAL A 279 2.25 3.23 -9.98
N LEU A 280 2.54 4.15 -10.88
CA LEU A 280 3.52 5.22 -10.69
C LEU A 280 2.80 6.54 -10.47
N LEU A 281 3.17 7.26 -9.41
CA LEU A 281 2.70 8.63 -9.12
C LEU A 281 3.89 9.58 -9.10
N GLU A 282 3.73 10.73 -9.77
CA GLU A 282 4.71 11.82 -9.73
C GLU A 282 4.05 13.13 -9.30
N LEU A 283 4.66 13.78 -8.32
CA LEU A 283 4.24 15.06 -7.73
C LEU A 283 5.35 16.12 -7.88
N ALA A 284 4.92 17.36 -8.24
CA ALA A 284 5.80 18.53 -8.32
C ALA A 284 6.23 19.04 -6.95
#